data_5745a6cc4d50d606f50dbac133f19aca
#
_entry.id   5745a6cc4d50d606f50dbac133f19aca
#
_cell.length_a   1.000
_cell.length_b   1.000
_cell.length_c   1.000
_cell.angle_alpha   90.00
_cell.angle_beta   90.00
_cell.angle_gamma   90.00
#
_symmetry.space_group_name_H-M   'P 1'
#
loop_
_entity.id
_entity.type
_entity.pdbx_description
1 polymer ?
#
loop_
_entity_poly.entity_id
_entity_poly.type
_entity_poly.pdbx_seq_one_letter_code
_entity_poly.pdbx_strand_id
1 'polypeptide(L)'
;MKGWWPWVVVLGALGIVYGPALAMHIGRGVDPQVFNDDARQQIYPFFRYADSSLFPNDYIGDYYLDNLPIGFRALYTISAPLIDPAVSNKIVMYLMLLITILGLGVAANRLGGKVAAWAAMSLALGASLYIDRMGGGLPRAFGFPILACALAALAYGRVKWLAALVCLGACFYPIAGVLVGFATTFLLLLLPASDRGDAKDWDLRRRLGFLAIVAGASFFLLLPTILGSSRYAPVLTAEDVAEYPEAGPGGRYAPDSRAPYESFFDSASKAVARGLVGAGKPWVAPVFEWINAGEPQGSRWSRLHTLLALITIFTIVGWLLFVASSGAARRVMMVGLAAFTGYSISRLVPPYLYLPERYATYSIPLLAVLMVSTSVAGFFSMRHKRGAATKSAVRAGVTLIFCLCVLAAIGGRGSSRAGLNIELGNEALYAAIAALPLDAVIAGWPQTAIENVPYVTRRAALLTFETHQAFHKQYADEMRQRMRALIDATLATSDAPLIRLRDEHGVTHMLVYLPHLAGARLAYFKPFDRWIAEARSASAGKPLLLRELVDEHAVYRDRSYALVDLRDLKGPG
;
A
#
# COMPACT_ATOMS: atom_id res chain seq x y z
N MET A 1 14.41 -30.71 27.64
CA MET A 1 14.42 -30.56 26.16
C MET A 1 13.00 -30.67 25.58
N LYS A 2 12.08 -29.78 26.02
CA LYS A 2 10.65 -29.80 25.61
C LYS A 2 10.39 -28.52 24.79
N GLY A 3 10.80 -28.45 23.52
CA GLY A 3 10.41 -27.17 23.07
C GLY A 3 10.45 -26.86 21.57
N TRP A 4 11.44 -27.24 20.83
CA TRP A 4 11.65 -26.75 19.45
C TRP A 4 11.18 -27.72 18.35
N TRP A 5 11.22 -29.03 18.59
CA TRP A 5 10.86 -30.04 17.60
C TRP A 5 9.48 -29.86 16.97
N PRO A 6 8.40 -29.54 17.70
CA PRO A 6 7.10 -29.31 17.07
C PRO A 6 7.08 -28.09 16.15
N TRP A 7 7.92 -27.07 16.41
CA TRP A 7 8.05 -25.92 15.51
C TRP A 7 8.76 -26.28 14.21
N VAL A 8 9.75 -27.13 14.25
CA VAL A 8 10.42 -27.65 13.03
C VAL A 8 9.43 -28.41 12.17
N VAL A 9 8.59 -29.24 12.74
CA VAL A 9 7.55 -29.95 11.99
C VAL A 9 6.55 -28.97 11.37
N VAL A 10 6.10 -27.97 12.12
CA VAL A 10 5.20 -26.93 11.61
C VAL A 10 5.83 -26.15 10.48
N LEU A 11 7.05 -25.67 10.66
CA LEU A 11 7.77 -24.90 9.62
C LEU A 11 8.08 -25.77 8.40
N GLY A 12 8.45 -27.04 8.59
CA GLY A 12 8.64 -27.99 7.51
C GLY A 12 7.37 -28.22 6.69
N ALA A 13 6.23 -28.43 7.37
CA ALA A 13 4.94 -28.58 6.69
C ALA A 13 4.54 -27.31 5.92
N LEU A 14 4.76 -26.12 6.49
CA LEU A 14 4.54 -24.85 5.79
C LEU A 14 5.47 -24.69 4.58
N GLY A 15 6.73 -25.10 4.71
CA GLY A 15 7.70 -25.09 3.61
C GLY A 15 7.29 -26.01 2.46
N ILE A 16 6.78 -27.19 2.74
CA ILE A 16 6.28 -28.13 1.73
C ILE A 16 5.04 -27.55 1.01
N VAL A 17 4.10 -26.95 1.74
CA VAL A 17 2.83 -26.48 1.19
C VAL A 17 3.02 -25.17 0.41
N TYR A 18 3.73 -24.20 0.97
CA TYR A 18 3.85 -22.84 0.43
C TYR A 18 5.19 -22.56 -0.25
N GLY A 19 6.22 -23.37 0.02
CA GLY A 19 7.56 -23.18 -0.50
C GLY A 19 7.63 -23.04 -2.03
N PRO A 20 6.97 -23.91 -2.83
CA PRO A 20 6.98 -23.77 -4.28
C PRO A 20 6.40 -22.44 -4.77
N ALA A 21 5.28 -21.98 -4.19
CA ALA A 21 4.67 -20.70 -4.55
C ALA A 21 5.55 -19.52 -4.16
N LEU A 22 6.16 -19.58 -2.99
CA LEU A 22 7.08 -18.54 -2.52
C LEU A 22 8.37 -18.53 -3.37
N ALA A 23 8.91 -19.68 -3.74
CA ALA A 23 10.08 -19.78 -4.61
C ALA A 23 9.82 -19.19 -6.00
N MET A 24 8.65 -19.45 -6.59
CA MET A 24 8.24 -18.82 -7.85
C MET A 24 8.10 -17.30 -7.71
N HIS A 25 7.55 -16.83 -6.61
CA HIS A 25 7.41 -15.39 -6.34
C HIS A 25 8.77 -14.72 -6.16
N ILE A 26 9.68 -15.35 -5.40
CA ILE A 26 11.06 -14.87 -5.22
C ILE A 26 11.80 -14.87 -6.57
N GLY A 27 11.67 -15.93 -7.37
CA GLY A 27 12.26 -15.99 -8.71
C GLY A 27 11.87 -14.81 -9.60
N ARG A 28 10.57 -14.42 -9.56
CA ARG A 28 10.11 -13.19 -10.22
C ARG A 28 10.64 -11.92 -9.55
N GLY A 29 10.68 -11.90 -8.22
CA GLY A 29 11.18 -10.76 -7.47
C GLY A 29 12.65 -10.46 -7.72
N VAL A 30 13.46 -11.46 -8.06
CA VAL A 30 14.87 -11.28 -8.43
C VAL A 30 15.04 -10.62 -9.81
N ASP A 31 14.06 -10.80 -10.72
CA ASP A 31 14.08 -10.17 -12.03
C ASP A 31 14.05 -8.63 -11.89
N PRO A 32 15.05 -7.90 -12.42
CA PRO A 32 15.10 -6.44 -12.37
C PRO A 32 13.97 -5.78 -13.17
N GLN A 33 13.40 -6.47 -14.14
CA GLN A 33 12.29 -5.98 -14.97
C GLN A 33 10.92 -6.10 -14.29
N VAL A 34 10.85 -6.79 -13.14
CA VAL A 34 9.62 -7.01 -12.39
C VAL A 34 9.69 -6.27 -11.06
N PHE A 35 8.73 -5.36 -10.83
CA PHE A 35 8.72 -4.51 -9.64
C PHE A 35 7.30 -4.06 -9.26
N ASN A 36 7.20 -3.33 -8.15
CA ASN A 36 5.94 -2.74 -7.69
C ASN A 36 5.72 -1.36 -8.34
N ASP A 37 4.48 -1.04 -8.69
CA ASP A 37 4.11 0.24 -9.31
C ASP A 37 4.46 1.46 -8.45
N ASP A 38 4.13 1.43 -7.16
CA ASP A 38 4.43 2.54 -6.26
C ASP A 38 5.92 2.68 -5.91
N ALA A 39 6.74 1.63 -6.15
CA ALA A 39 8.20 1.72 -5.96
C ALA A 39 8.82 2.72 -6.94
N ARG A 40 8.21 2.92 -8.11
CA ARG A 40 8.69 3.84 -9.15
C ARG A 40 8.79 5.28 -8.68
N GLN A 41 7.96 5.69 -7.71
CA GLN A 41 7.90 7.07 -7.22
C GLN A 41 8.52 7.24 -5.83
N GLN A 42 8.44 6.22 -4.98
CA GLN A 42 8.88 6.35 -3.58
C GLN A 42 10.31 5.84 -3.35
N ILE A 43 10.85 5.03 -4.27
CA ILE A 43 12.19 4.45 -4.12
C ILE A 43 13.22 5.16 -5.00
N TYR A 44 12.84 5.67 -6.19
CA TYR A 44 13.82 6.28 -7.09
C TYR A 44 14.60 7.45 -6.45
N PRO A 45 14.03 8.28 -5.54
CA PRO A 45 14.80 9.38 -4.98
C PRO A 45 16.00 8.92 -4.14
N PHE A 46 15.99 7.66 -3.68
CA PHE A 46 17.09 7.09 -2.91
C PHE A 46 18.32 6.70 -3.76
N PHE A 47 18.18 6.62 -5.08
CA PHE A 47 19.32 6.35 -5.95
C PHE A 47 20.40 7.42 -5.84
N ARG A 48 20.05 8.67 -5.52
CA ARG A 48 21.02 9.76 -5.27
C ARG A 48 21.93 9.54 -4.08
N TYR A 49 21.57 8.64 -3.16
CA TYR A 49 22.44 8.29 -2.03
C TYR A 49 23.47 7.19 -2.38
N ALA A 50 23.25 6.47 -3.48
CA ALA A 50 24.23 5.56 -4.06
C ALA A 50 25.15 6.31 -5.04
N ASP A 51 24.61 7.26 -5.80
CA ASP A 51 25.32 8.11 -6.75
C ASP A 51 24.71 9.53 -6.72
N SER A 52 25.46 10.49 -6.18
CA SER A 52 25.01 11.88 -5.98
C SER A 52 24.85 12.68 -7.27
N SER A 53 25.32 12.16 -8.42
CA SER A 53 25.12 12.78 -9.73
C SER A 53 23.70 12.55 -10.30
N LEU A 54 22.94 11.61 -9.70
CA LEU A 54 21.60 11.27 -10.15
C LEU A 54 20.57 12.29 -9.65
N PHE A 55 19.62 12.62 -10.50
CA PHE A 55 18.48 13.49 -10.19
C PHE A 55 18.87 14.86 -9.61
N PRO A 56 19.76 15.61 -10.26
CA PRO A 56 20.12 16.96 -9.81
C PRO A 56 18.88 17.85 -9.85
N ASN A 57 18.61 18.59 -8.74
CA ASN A 57 17.49 19.52 -8.62
C ASN A 57 16.09 18.91 -8.88
N ASP A 58 15.88 17.66 -8.54
CA ASP A 58 14.60 16.98 -8.75
C ASP A 58 13.59 17.34 -7.66
N TYR A 59 12.75 18.33 -7.96
CA TYR A 59 11.67 18.81 -7.08
C TYR A 59 10.71 17.70 -6.63
N ILE A 60 10.39 16.76 -7.53
CA ILE A 60 9.49 15.63 -7.21
C ILE A 60 10.17 14.69 -6.22
N GLY A 61 11.44 14.34 -6.46
CA GLY A 61 12.21 13.51 -5.55
C GLY A 61 12.36 14.13 -4.16
N ASP A 62 12.60 15.44 -4.09
CA ASP A 62 12.68 16.17 -2.82
C ASP A 62 11.36 16.16 -2.08
N TYR A 63 10.24 16.41 -2.78
CA TYR A 63 8.90 16.30 -2.21
C TYR A 63 8.65 14.94 -1.57
N TYR A 64 8.97 13.85 -2.28
CA TYR A 64 8.80 12.50 -1.72
C TYR A 64 9.69 12.26 -0.51
N LEU A 65 10.97 12.60 -0.56
CA LEU A 65 11.88 12.44 0.57
C LEU A 65 11.44 13.21 1.82
N ASP A 66 10.96 14.45 1.64
CA ASP A 66 10.51 15.30 2.74
C ASP A 66 9.23 14.80 3.41
N ASN A 67 8.38 14.09 2.66
CA ASN A 67 7.13 13.53 3.15
C ASN A 67 7.24 12.08 3.67
N LEU A 68 8.40 11.43 3.52
CA LEU A 68 8.61 10.06 4.01
C LEU A 68 8.95 10.04 5.51
N PRO A 69 8.45 9.03 6.27
CA PRO A 69 8.80 8.86 7.68
C PRO A 69 10.30 8.67 7.88
N ILE A 70 10.83 9.23 8.99
CA ILE A 70 12.27 9.31 9.25
C ILE A 70 12.99 7.95 9.28
N GLY A 71 12.39 6.93 9.88
CA GLY A 71 12.97 5.59 9.94
C GLY A 71 13.04 4.93 8.56
N PHE A 72 12.02 5.17 7.73
CA PHE A 72 12.03 4.72 6.35
C PHE A 72 13.13 5.41 5.53
N ARG A 73 13.25 6.73 5.63
CA ARG A 73 14.33 7.49 4.99
C ARG A 73 15.70 6.96 5.43
N ALA A 74 15.90 6.82 6.74
CA ALA A 74 17.16 6.33 7.28
C ALA A 74 17.52 4.94 6.76
N LEU A 75 16.55 4.01 6.69
CA LEU A 75 16.75 2.66 6.17
C LEU A 75 17.34 2.70 4.75
N TYR A 76 16.68 3.40 3.83
CA TYR A 76 17.12 3.43 2.44
C TYR A 76 18.36 4.32 2.22
N THR A 77 18.50 5.43 2.94
CA THR A 77 19.71 6.26 2.87
C THR A 77 20.97 5.50 3.32
N ILE A 78 20.86 4.72 4.40
CA ILE A 78 21.98 3.94 4.92
C ILE A 78 22.28 2.72 4.04
N SER A 79 21.25 2.09 3.49
CA SER A 79 21.43 0.89 2.65
C SER A 79 21.87 1.20 1.21
N ALA A 80 21.51 2.35 0.66
CA ALA A 80 21.74 2.70 -0.75
C ALA A 80 23.22 2.62 -1.19
N PRO A 81 24.23 3.05 -0.39
CA PRO A 81 25.63 2.89 -0.76
C PRO A 81 26.12 1.43 -0.78
N LEU A 82 25.39 0.51 -0.14
CA LEU A 82 25.77 -0.90 -0.01
C LEU A 82 25.00 -1.81 -0.96
N ILE A 83 23.72 -1.50 -1.17
CA ILE A 83 22.79 -2.32 -1.96
C ILE A 83 21.90 -1.37 -2.76
N ASP A 84 21.80 -1.60 -4.07
CA ASP A 84 20.89 -0.81 -4.93
C ASP A 84 19.49 -0.73 -4.33
N PRO A 85 18.89 0.45 -4.19
CA PRO A 85 17.53 0.62 -3.67
C PRO A 85 16.46 -0.22 -4.38
N ALA A 86 16.64 -0.52 -5.68
CA ALA A 86 15.75 -1.41 -6.43
C ALA A 86 15.86 -2.88 -5.98
N VAL A 87 16.96 -3.29 -5.37
CA VAL A 87 17.14 -4.61 -4.75
C VAL A 87 16.71 -4.57 -3.28
N SER A 88 17.12 -3.53 -2.54
CA SER A 88 16.78 -3.36 -1.13
C SER A 88 15.28 -3.41 -0.87
N ASN A 89 14.46 -2.78 -1.74
CA ASN A 89 13.01 -2.76 -1.58
C ASN A 89 12.39 -4.17 -1.66
N LYS A 90 12.94 -5.05 -2.48
CA LYS A 90 12.51 -6.45 -2.60
C LYS A 90 12.91 -7.27 -1.39
N ILE A 91 14.10 -7.05 -0.84
CA ILE A 91 14.56 -7.68 0.41
C ILE A 91 13.64 -7.27 1.57
N VAL A 92 13.36 -5.97 1.70
CA VAL A 92 12.45 -5.43 2.73
C VAL A 92 11.07 -6.07 2.62
N MET A 93 10.52 -6.24 1.43
CA MET A 93 9.23 -6.91 1.21
C MET A 93 9.18 -8.30 1.86
N TYR A 94 10.16 -9.16 1.60
CA TYR A 94 10.18 -10.52 2.16
C TYR A 94 10.47 -10.55 3.66
N LEU A 95 11.31 -9.65 4.15
CA LEU A 95 11.59 -9.52 5.58
C LEU A 95 10.33 -9.11 6.34
N MET A 96 9.55 -8.16 5.83
CA MET A 96 8.29 -7.72 6.43
C MET A 96 7.24 -8.83 6.42
N LEU A 97 7.18 -9.64 5.36
CA LEU A 97 6.32 -10.83 5.32
C LEU A 97 6.70 -11.83 6.42
N LEU A 98 7.98 -12.14 6.55
CA LEU A 98 8.48 -13.06 7.59
C LEU A 98 8.11 -12.58 8.99
N ILE A 99 8.35 -11.30 9.31
CA ILE A 99 8.01 -10.72 10.63
C ILE A 99 6.50 -10.80 10.88
N THR A 100 5.68 -10.54 9.87
CA THR A 100 4.22 -10.63 9.99
C THR A 100 3.75 -12.05 10.34
N ILE A 101 4.27 -13.05 9.61
CA ILE A 101 3.93 -14.46 9.82
C ILE A 101 4.34 -14.91 11.23
N LEU A 102 5.56 -14.59 11.64
CA LEU A 102 6.07 -14.94 12.96
C LEU A 102 5.29 -14.23 14.08
N GLY A 103 5.01 -12.94 13.93
CA GLY A 103 4.21 -12.15 14.88
C GLY A 103 2.82 -12.72 15.09
N LEU A 104 2.12 -13.07 13.99
CA LEU A 104 0.81 -13.74 14.04
C LEU A 104 0.90 -15.11 14.69
N GLY A 105 1.92 -15.91 14.35
CA GLY A 105 2.16 -17.21 14.97
C GLY A 105 2.34 -17.11 16.47
N VAL A 106 3.12 -16.14 16.95
CA VAL A 106 3.33 -15.88 18.39
C VAL A 106 2.03 -15.44 19.08
N ALA A 107 1.28 -14.52 18.46
CA ALA A 107 -0.01 -14.08 19.01
C ALA A 107 -1.01 -15.24 19.11
N ALA A 108 -1.17 -16.01 18.03
CA ALA A 108 -2.08 -17.16 17.96
C ALA A 108 -1.68 -18.27 18.93
N ASN A 109 -0.37 -18.52 19.10
CA ASN A 109 0.13 -19.50 20.09
C ASN A 109 -0.30 -19.14 21.51
N ARG A 110 -0.30 -17.88 21.87
CA ARG A 110 -0.76 -17.42 23.19
C ARG A 110 -2.26 -17.58 23.38
N LEU A 111 -3.04 -17.42 22.31
CA LEU A 111 -4.51 -17.49 22.35
C LEU A 111 -5.06 -18.92 22.28
N GLY A 112 -4.49 -19.78 21.46
CA GLY A 112 -5.00 -21.12 21.17
C GLY A 112 -3.94 -22.23 21.03
N GLY A 113 -2.69 -21.95 21.45
CA GLY A 113 -1.61 -22.94 21.41
C GLY A 113 -1.05 -23.18 19.99
N LYS A 114 -0.25 -24.24 19.85
CA LYS A 114 0.51 -24.53 18.62
C LYS A 114 -0.35 -24.75 17.38
N VAL A 115 -1.55 -25.32 17.52
CA VAL A 115 -2.50 -25.52 16.42
C VAL A 115 -2.97 -24.17 15.88
N ALA A 116 -3.31 -23.23 16.78
CA ALA A 116 -3.67 -21.88 16.38
C ALA A 116 -2.50 -21.15 15.68
N ALA A 117 -1.27 -21.31 16.21
CA ALA A 117 -0.08 -20.72 15.59
C ALA A 117 0.13 -21.24 14.17
N TRP A 118 0.07 -22.56 13.97
CA TRP A 118 0.17 -23.17 12.64
C TRP A 118 -0.92 -22.66 11.69
N ALA A 119 -2.17 -22.64 12.15
CA ALA A 119 -3.30 -22.18 11.34
C ALA A 119 -3.13 -20.69 10.96
N ALA A 120 -2.69 -19.84 11.90
CA ALA A 120 -2.47 -18.42 11.63
C ALA A 120 -1.34 -18.18 10.61
N MET A 121 -0.24 -18.89 10.76
CA MET A 121 0.89 -18.80 9.82
C MET A 121 0.50 -19.33 8.42
N SER A 122 -0.28 -20.42 8.35
CA SER A 122 -0.80 -20.96 7.09
C SER A 122 -1.72 -19.97 6.38
N LEU A 123 -2.66 -19.36 7.09
CA LEU A 123 -3.56 -18.35 6.52
C LEU A 123 -2.79 -17.13 6.02
N ALA A 124 -1.83 -16.63 6.80
CA ALA A 124 -1.03 -15.47 6.42
C ALA A 124 -0.12 -15.74 5.19
N LEU A 125 0.45 -16.95 5.08
CA LEU A 125 1.22 -17.36 3.90
C LEU A 125 0.34 -17.58 2.67
N GLY A 126 -0.86 -18.09 2.88
CA GLY A 126 -1.79 -18.40 1.81
C GLY A 126 -2.48 -17.18 1.20
N ALA A 127 -2.67 -16.11 1.98
CA ALA A 127 -3.36 -14.91 1.52
C ALA A 127 -2.39 -13.94 0.84
N SER A 128 -2.57 -13.72 -0.46
CA SER A 128 -1.75 -12.80 -1.25
C SER A 128 -1.79 -11.34 -0.76
N LEU A 129 -2.81 -10.95 0.02
CA LEU A 129 -2.93 -9.59 0.57
C LEU A 129 -1.66 -9.15 1.31
N TYR A 130 -1.06 -10.03 2.12
CA TYR A 130 0.07 -9.64 2.96
C TYR A 130 1.30 -9.29 2.12
N ILE A 131 1.68 -10.19 1.20
CA ILE A 131 2.82 -9.94 0.31
C ILE A 131 2.54 -8.80 -0.68
N ASP A 132 1.29 -8.67 -1.16
CA ASP A 132 0.86 -7.59 -2.04
C ASP A 132 1.06 -6.21 -1.40
N ARG A 133 0.63 -6.04 -0.16
CA ARG A 133 0.79 -4.78 0.58
C ARG A 133 2.24 -4.50 1.01
N MET A 134 3.10 -5.48 1.03
CA MET A 134 4.54 -5.34 1.26
C MET A 134 5.31 -5.05 -0.03
N GLY A 135 4.67 -5.20 -1.20
CA GLY A 135 5.26 -4.93 -2.50
C GLY A 135 5.92 -3.55 -2.55
N GLY A 136 7.13 -3.53 -3.14
CA GLY A 136 7.97 -2.35 -3.23
C GLY A 136 8.72 -1.96 -1.95
N GLY A 137 8.56 -2.68 -0.82
CA GLY A 137 9.26 -2.37 0.43
C GLY A 137 8.98 -0.95 0.96
N LEU A 138 7.79 -0.41 0.68
CA LEU A 138 7.37 0.98 0.92
C LEU A 138 7.00 1.22 2.40
N PRO A 139 6.75 2.45 2.86
CA PRO A 139 6.32 2.71 4.24
C PRO A 139 5.14 1.82 4.65
N ARG A 140 4.17 1.59 3.76
CA ARG A 140 3.03 0.72 4.01
C ARG A 140 3.39 -0.74 4.27
N ALA A 141 4.55 -1.22 3.82
CA ALA A 141 5.01 -2.59 4.04
C ALA A 141 5.25 -2.89 5.53
N PHE A 142 5.54 -1.85 6.33
CA PHE A 142 5.75 -1.95 7.77
C PHE A 142 4.44 -2.05 8.57
N GLY A 143 3.28 -1.81 7.95
CA GLY A 143 1.98 -1.82 8.63
C GLY A 143 1.64 -3.16 9.26
N PHE A 144 1.65 -4.22 8.47
CA PHE A 144 1.33 -5.57 8.98
C PHE A 144 2.35 -6.10 10.00
N PRO A 145 3.69 -6.01 9.81
CA PRO A 145 4.63 -6.51 10.80
C PRO A 145 4.52 -5.77 12.15
N ILE A 146 4.38 -4.44 12.15
CA ILE A 146 4.19 -3.67 13.39
C ILE A 146 2.92 -4.13 14.11
N LEU A 147 1.81 -4.25 13.39
CA LEU A 147 0.53 -4.68 13.98
C LEU A 147 0.53 -6.16 14.41
N ALA A 148 1.19 -7.05 13.68
CA ALA A 148 1.33 -8.45 14.07
C ALA A 148 2.16 -8.59 15.37
N CYS A 149 3.26 -7.84 15.49
CA CYS A 149 4.03 -7.75 16.73
C CYS A 149 3.22 -7.11 17.87
N ALA A 150 2.39 -6.10 17.57
CA ALA A 150 1.51 -5.47 18.57
C ALA A 150 0.44 -6.46 19.06
N LEU A 151 -0.16 -7.25 18.18
CA LEU A 151 -1.09 -8.32 18.55
C LEU A 151 -0.42 -9.38 19.45
N ALA A 152 0.84 -9.74 19.17
CA ALA A 152 1.63 -10.59 20.05
C ALA A 152 1.86 -9.93 21.41
N ALA A 153 2.31 -8.68 21.45
CA ALA A 153 2.52 -7.93 22.69
C ALA A 153 1.23 -7.79 23.52
N LEU A 154 0.08 -7.52 22.86
CA LEU A 154 -1.24 -7.49 23.48
C LEU A 154 -1.64 -8.85 24.04
N ALA A 155 -1.47 -9.93 23.27
CA ALA A 155 -1.80 -11.28 23.73
C ALA A 155 -1.03 -11.66 24.99
N TYR A 156 0.25 -11.28 25.08
CA TYR A 156 1.09 -11.52 26.26
C TYR A 156 0.98 -10.43 27.35
N GLY A 157 0.28 -9.31 27.09
CA GLY A 157 0.12 -8.20 28.02
C GLY A 157 1.42 -7.42 28.26
N ARG A 158 2.24 -7.23 27.23
CA ARG A 158 3.56 -6.56 27.29
C ARG A 158 3.47 -5.10 26.90
N VAL A 159 3.03 -4.25 27.82
CA VAL A 159 2.75 -2.82 27.55
C VAL A 159 3.97 -2.03 27.11
N LYS A 160 5.16 -2.33 27.64
CA LYS A 160 6.41 -1.66 27.22
C LYS A 160 6.75 -1.93 25.75
N TRP A 161 6.49 -3.13 25.25
CA TRP A 161 6.68 -3.45 23.84
C TRP A 161 5.68 -2.71 22.95
N LEU A 162 4.46 -2.46 23.43
CA LEU A 162 3.50 -1.64 22.71
C LEU A 162 4.02 -0.21 22.53
N ALA A 163 4.64 0.39 23.56
CA ALA A 163 5.26 1.72 23.42
C ALA A 163 6.35 1.75 22.35
N ALA A 164 7.24 0.74 22.35
CA ALA A 164 8.27 0.63 21.31
C ALA A 164 7.66 0.51 19.91
N LEU A 165 6.56 -0.26 19.77
CA LEU A 165 5.87 -0.43 18.48
C LEU A 165 5.10 0.82 18.04
N VAL A 166 4.59 1.65 18.96
CA VAL A 166 4.02 2.96 18.64
C VAL A 166 5.11 3.87 18.06
N CYS A 167 6.27 3.95 18.69
CA CYS A 167 7.41 4.72 18.20
C CYS A 167 7.92 4.19 16.85
N LEU A 168 8.00 2.87 16.68
CA LEU A 168 8.39 2.24 15.41
C LEU A 168 7.37 2.58 14.31
N GLY A 169 6.08 2.59 14.66
CA GLY A 169 5.02 3.03 13.75
C GLY A 169 5.22 4.48 13.32
N ALA A 170 5.50 5.39 14.24
CA ALA A 170 5.81 6.78 13.92
C ALA A 170 7.00 6.91 12.97
N CYS A 171 8.03 6.07 13.14
CA CYS A 171 9.24 6.08 12.29
C CYS A 171 9.03 5.50 10.89
N PHE A 172 8.16 4.49 10.71
CA PHE A 172 8.06 3.74 9.46
C PHE A 172 6.70 3.83 8.78
N TYR A 173 5.61 3.74 9.54
CA TYR A 173 4.24 3.80 9.03
C TYR A 173 3.29 4.38 10.09
N PRO A 174 3.06 5.70 10.09
CA PRO A 174 2.31 6.39 11.14
C PRO A 174 0.93 5.82 11.44
N ILE A 175 0.21 5.32 10.43
CA ILE A 175 -1.11 4.69 10.62
C ILE A 175 -1.04 3.48 11.57
N ALA A 176 0.00 2.64 11.44
CA ALA A 176 0.21 1.53 12.36
C ALA A 176 0.55 2.04 13.77
N GLY A 177 1.35 3.10 13.87
CA GLY A 177 1.64 3.77 15.15
C GLY A 177 0.37 4.25 15.86
N VAL A 178 -0.51 4.93 15.15
CA VAL A 178 -1.81 5.39 15.66
C VAL A 178 -2.69 4.23 16.12
N LEU A 179 -2.79 3.16 15.32
CA LEU A 179 -3.56 1.97 15.68
C LEU A 179 -3.03 1.29 16.96
N VAL A 180 -1.72 1.12 17.09
CA VAL A 180 -1.10 0.57 18.30
C VAL A 180 -1.26 1.52 19.47
N GLY A 181 -1.15 2.84 19.25
CA GLY A 181 -1.37 3.87 20.24
C GLY A 181 -2.79 3.84 20.83
N PHE A 182 -3.82 3.83 19.96
CA PHE A 182 -5.21 3.68 20.41
C PHE A 182 -5.44 2.34 21.13
N ALA A 183 -4.95 1.23 20.59
CA ALA A 183 -5.09 -0.07 21.24
C ALA A 183 -4.44 -0.08 22.63
N THR A 184 -3.27 0.57 22.78
CA THR A 184 -2.58 0.71 24.08
C THR A 184 -3.38 1.59 25.05
N THR A 185 -3.94 2.69 24.55
CA THR A 185 -4.79 3.60 25.34
C THR A 185 -6.03 2.85 25.83
N PHE A 186 -6.73 2.12 24.96
CA PHE A 186 -7.91 1.35 25.34
C PHE A 186 -7.57 0.21 26.30
N LEU A 187 -6.45 -0.47 26.11
CA LEU A 187 -5.96 -1.48 27.07
C LEU A 187 -5.77 -0.88 28.46
N LEU A 188 -5.13 0.29 28.56
CA LEU A 188 -4.80 0.89 29.86
C LEU A 188 -5.99 1.57 30.53
N LEU A 189 -6.92 2.15 29.77
CA LEU A 189 -8.01 2.96 30.31
C LEU A 189 -9.33 2.18 30.41
N LEU A 190 -9.65 1.28 29.47
CA LEU A 190 -10.95 0.61 29.42
C LEU A 190 -10.94 -0.78 30.05
N LEU A 191 -9.80 -1.50 30.00
CA LEU A 191 -9.78 -2.85 30.55
C LEU A 191 -9.60 -2.86 32.08
N PRO A 192 -10.20 -3.87 32.78
CA PRO A 192 -10.00 -4.07 34.22
C PRO A 192 -8.51 -4.37 34.51
N ALA A 193 -8.09 -4.14 35.76
CA ALA A 193 -6.70 -4.32 36.17
C ALA A 193 -6.15 -5.73 35.86
N SER A 194 -6.96 -6.77 36.05
CA SER A 194 -6.62 -8.16 35.73
C SER A 194 -6.19 -8.39 34.29
N ASP A 195 -6.67 -7.56 33.37
CA ASP A 195 -6.46 -7.74 31.94
C ASP A 195 -5.36 -6.81 31.37
N ARG A 196 -4.80 -5.88 32.16
CA ARG A 196 -3.78 -4.94 31.70
C ARG A 196 -2.37 -5.53 31.55
N GLY A 197 -2.22 -6.84 31.76
CA GLY A 197 -0.92 -7.50 31.63
C GLY A 197 0.09 -7.03 32.67
N ASP A 198 1.27 -6.60 32.23
CA ASP A 198 2.33 -6.09 33.11
C ASP A 198 2.05 -4.69 33.70
N ALA A 199 0.96 -4.04 33.26
CA ALA A 199 0.46 -2.79 33.84
C ALA A 199 -0.72 -2.99 34.82
N LYS A 200 -0.97 -4.21 35.32
CA LYS A 200 -2.11 -4.52 36.22
C LYS A 200 -2.12 -3.65 37.48
N ASP A 201 -0.95 -3.38 38.06
CA ASP A 201 -0.77 -2.64 39.30
C ASP A 201 -0.55 -1.14 39.11
N TRP A 202 -0.69 -0.65 37.87
CA TRP A 202 -0.51 0.78 37.58
C TRP A 202 -1.75 1.58 37.99
N ASP A 203 -1.56 2.60 38.80
CA ASP A 203 -2.58 3.62 39.08
C ASP A 203 -2.87 4.49 37.84
N LEU A 204 -3.90 5.32 37.92
CA LEU A 204 -4.31 6.17 36.81
C LEU A 204 -3.21 7.16 36.40
N ARG A 205 -2.52 7.75 37.39
CA ARG A 205 -1.44 8.74 37.15
C ARG A 205 -0.29 8.11 36.36
N ARG A 206 0.13 6.91 36.73
CA ARG A 206 1.19 6.17 36.02
C ARG A 206 0.79 5.80 34.61
N ARG A 207 -0.48 5.38 34.41
CA ARG A 207 -1.00 5.07 33.04
C ARG A 207 -1.03 6.30 32.17
N LEU A 208 -1.55 7.42 32.65
CA LEU A 208 -1.59 8.69 31.91
C LEU A 208 -0.18 9.23 31.64
N GLY A 209 0.71 9.16 32.63
CA GLY A 209 2.13 9.55 32.43
C GLY A 209 2.82 8.70 31.37
N PHE A 210 2.60 7.39 31.37
CA PHE A 210 3.14 6.51 30.33
C PHE A 210 2.60 6.85 28.93
N LEU A 211 1.28 7.07 28.79
CA LEU A 211 0.66 7.45 27.52
C LEU A 211 1.19 8.81 27.03
N ALA A 212 1.37 9.77 27.92
CA ALA A 212 1.92 11.09 27.58
C ALA A 212 3.37 10.99 27.08
N ILE A 213 4.21 10.17 27.72
CA ILE A 213 5.60 9.91 27.28
C ILE A 213 5.61 9.27 25.89
N VAL A 214 4.78 8.25 25.66
CA VAL A 214 4.72 7.55 24.37
C VAL A 214 4.21 8.50 23.27
N ALA A 215 3.18 9.29 23.55
CA ALA A 215 2.66 10.28 22.61
C ALA A 215 3.71 11.37 22.29
N GLY A 216 4.39 11.91 23.31
CA GLY A 216 5.47 12.90 23.13
C GLY A 216 6.64 12.36 22.32
N ALA A 217 7.09 11.12 22.61
CA ALA A 217 8.14 10.47 21.85
C ALA A 217 7.73 10.26 20.38
N SER A 218 6.51 9.81 20.15
CA SER A 218 5.99 9.60 18.78
C SER A 218 5.87 10.92 18.01
N PHE A 219 5.40 11.98 18.66
CA PHE A 219 5.35 13.33 18.07
C PHE A 219 6.75 13.81 17.67
N PHE A 220 7.74 13.65 18.57
CA PHE A 220 9.12 14.01 18.28
C PHE A 220 9.70 13.25 17.08
N LEU A 221 9.38 11.96 16.95
CA LEU A 221 9.80 11.12 15.81
C LEU A 221 9.10 11.51 14.50
N LEU A 222 7.89 12.07 14.54
CA LEU A 222 7.16 12.58 13.38
C LEU A 222 7.60 13.99 12.97
N LEU A 223 8.22 14.74 13.89
CA LEU A 223 8.56 16.14 13.67
C LEU A 223 9.39 16.40 12.39
N PRO A 224 10.42 15.60 12.04
CA PRO A 224 11.18 15.83 10.81
C PRO A 224 10.31 15.71 9.54
N THR A 225 9.34 14.79 9.52
CA THR A 225 8.41 14.63 8.40
C THR A 225 7.44 15.81 8.34
N ILE A 226 6.92 16.28 9.49
CA ILE A 226 6.03 17.45 9.57
C ILE A 226 6.77 18.71 9.08
N LEU A 227 8.00 18.92 9.52
CA LEU A 227 8.81 20.07 9.11
C LEU A 227 9.20 19.98 7.62
N GLY A 228 9.52 18.81 7.11
CA GLY A 228 9.80 18.60 5.69
C GLY A 228 8.57 18.93 4.82
N SER A 229 7.42 18.36 5.16
CA SER A 229 6.18 18.58 4.41
C SER A 229 5.68 20.04 4.48
N SER A 230 6.03 20.78 5.53
CA SER A 230 5.64 22.20 5.69
C SER A 230 6.20 23.12 4.58
N ARG A 231 7.24 22.70 3.88
CA ARG A 231 7.79 23.42 2.72
C ARG A 231 6.82 23.50 1.55
N TYR A 232 5.87 22.59 1.48
CA TYR A 232 4.89 22.48 0.41
C TYR A 232 3.48 22.92 0.84
N ALA A 233 3.39 23.47 2.07
CA ALA A 233 2.14 23.89 2.71
C ALA A 233 1.39 24.99 1.91
N PRO A 234 0.10 25.17 2.18
CA PRO A 234 -0.72 24.40 3.11
C PRO A 234 -1.17 23.05 2.53
N VAL A 235 -1.59 22.14 3.42
CA VAL A 235 -2.23 20.88 3.02
C VAL A 235 -3.59 21.18 2.43
N LEU A 236 -3.95 20.49 1.34
CA LEU A 236 -5.27 20.59 0.71
C LEU A 236 -6.37 20.01 1.61
N THR A 237 -7.46 20.75 1.76
CA THR A 237 -8.62 20.38 2.55
C THR A 237 -9.86 20.13 1.67
N ALA A 238 -10.96 19.67 2.27
CA ALA A 238 -12.23 19.51 1.54
C ALA A 238 -12.79 20.85 1.02
N GLU A 239 -12.48 21.96 1.69
CA GLU A 239 -12.93 23.29 1.28
C GLU A 239 -12.21 23.76 0.02
N ASP A 240 -11.02 23.23 -0.23
CA ASP A 240 -10.22 23.57 -1.40
C ASP A 240 -10.65 22.85 -2.69
N VAL A 241 -11.60 21.88 -2.63
CA VAL A 241 -12.01 21.07 -3.79
C VAL A 241 -12.55 21.91 -4.95
N ALA A 242 -13.16 23.06 -4.66
CA ALA A 242 -13.64 23.99 -5.71
C ALA A 242 -12.48 24.57 -6.53
N GLU A 243 -11.38 24.90 -5.88
CA GLU A 243 -10.14 25.41 -6.50
C GLU A 243 -9.23 24.29 -6.99
N TYR A 244 -9.24 23.14 -6.29
CA TYR A 244 -8.44 21.94 -6.59
C TYR A 244 -9.33 20.73 -6.90
N PRO A 245 -9.95 20.67 -8.08
CA PRO A 245 -10.84 19.57 -8.47
C PRO A 245 -10.16 18.19 -8.50
N GLU A 246 -8.83 18.14 -8.48
CA GLU A 246 -8.03 16.93 -8.34
C GLU A 246 -8.35 16.16 -7.05
N ALA A 247 -8.74 16.85 -6.00
CA ALA A 247 -9.13 16.28 -4.72
C ALA A 247 -10.64 15.98 -4.62
N GLY A 248 -11.40 16.18 -5.70
CA GLY A 248 -12.84 16.08 -5.74
C GLY A 248 -13.38 14.99 -6.70
N PRO A 249 -14.69 14.95 -6.90
CA PRO A 249 -15.34 14.00 -7.81
C PRO A 249 -14.85 14.14 -9.26
N GLY A 250 -14.33 13.04 -9.80
CA GLY A 250 -13.68 13.00 -11.13
C GLY A 250 -12.23 13.44 -11.13
N GLY A 251 -11.70 13.85 -9.98
CA GLY A 251 -10.29 14.02 -9.72
C GLY A 251 -9.61 12.70 -9.35
N ARG A 252 -8.37 12.78 -8.85
CA ARG A 252 -7.59 11.62 -8.46
C ARG A 252 -8.05 11.00 -7.14
N TYR A 253 -8.53 11.80 -6.21
CA TYR A 253 -8.90 11.43 -4.85
C TYR A 253 -10.31 11.90 -4.50
N ALA A 254 -11.32 11.17 -4.96
CA ALA A 254 -12.69 11.48 -4.59
C ALA A 254 -12.99 11.01 -3.16
N PRO A 255 -13.43 11.90 -2.25
CA PRO A 255 -13.82 11.50 -0.91
C PRO A 255 -15.06 10.61 -0.93
N ASP A 256 -15.11 9.62 -0.03
CA ASP A 256 -16.30 8.77 0.16
C ASP A 256 -17.40 9.58 0.87
N SER A 257 -18.56 9.71 0.25
CA SER A 257 -19.71 10.49 0.78
C SER A 257 -20.61 9.69 1.75
N ARG A 258 -20.38 8.37 1.91
CA ARG A 258 -21.17 7.51 2.81
C ARG A 258 -20.91 7.84 4.28
N ALA A 259 -21.83 7.44 5.18
CA ALA A 259 -21.60 7.57 6.62
C ALA A 259 -20.35 6.80 7.06
N PRO A 260 -19.57 7.30 8.05
CA PRO A 260 -18.33 6.66 8.46
C PRO A 260 -18.49 5.19 8.87
N TYR A 261 -19.57 4.83 9.57
CA TYR A 261 -19.81 3.45 9.99
C TYR A 261 -20.11 2.51 8.80
N GLU A 262 -20.90 2.97 7.79
CA GLU A 262 -21.23 2.18 6.61
C GLU A 262 -19.97 1.86 5.79
N SER A 263 -19.16 2.87 5.53
CA SER A 263 -17.92 2.70 4.78
C SER A 263 -16.85 1.93 5.57
N PHE A 264 -16.84 2.02 6.92
CA PHE A 264 -15.99 1.17 7.75
C PHE A 264 -16.36 -0.30 7.63
N PHE A 265 -17.64 -0.66 7.78
CA PHE A 265 -18.06 -2.06 7.69
C PHE A 265 -17.86 -2.65 6.30
N ASP A 266 -18.07 -1.87 5.24
CA ASP A 266 -17.73 -2.27 3.87
C ASP A 266 -16.22 -2.53 3.71
N SER A 267 -15.39 -1.62 4.19
CA SER A 267 -13.93 -1.78 4.17
C SER A 267 -13.47 -2.96 5.02
N ALA A 268 -14.05 -3.15 6.21
CA ALA A 268 -13.73 -4.24 7.10
C ALA A 268 -14.11 -5.61 6.53
N SER A 269 -15.29 -5.74 5.90
CA SER A 269 -15.72 -6.99 5.28
C SER A 269 -14.83 -7.38 4.09
N LYS A 270 -14.47 -6.42 3.26
CA LYS A 270 -13.50 -6.61 2.17
C LYS A 270 -12.11 -6.99 2.70
N ALA A 271 -11.69 -6.37 3.81
CA ALA A 271 -10.42 -6.66 4.45
C ALA A 271 -10.37 -8.08 5.03
N VAL A 272 -11.44 -8.56 5.69
CA VAL A 272 -11.57 -9.95 6.15
C VAL A 272 -11.39 -10.93 5.00
N ALA A 273 -12.15 -10.72 3.91
CA ALA A 273 -12.10 -11.60 2.76
C ALA A 273 -10.69 -11.67 2.14
N ARG A 274 -10.08 -10.51 1.90
CA ARG A 274 -8.72 -10.43 1.34
C ARG A 274 -7.67 -11.03 2.27
N GLY A 275 -7.83 -10.84 3.57
CA GLY A 275 -6.92 -11.37 4.59
C GLY A 275 -6.96 -12.88 4.76
N LEU A 276 -8.08 -13.52 4.43
CA LEU A 276 -8.25 -14.97 4.55
C LEU A 276 -8.03 -15.70 3.21
N VAL A 277 -8.42 -15.09 2.10
CA VAL A 277 -8.44 -15.75 0.77
C VAL A 277 -7.44 -15.11 -0.21
N GLY A 278 -7.07 -13.85 0.00
CA GLY A 278 -6.17 -13.11 -0.88
C GLY A 278 -6.88 -12.13 -1.80
N ALA A 279 -6.10 -11.28 -2.49
CA ALA A 279 -6.58 -10.22 -3.38
C ALA A 279 -6.64 -10.61 -4.86
N GLY A 280 -6.01 -11.74 -5.26
CA GLY A 280 -5.97 -12.22 -6.63
C GLY A 280 -7.22 -13.01 -7.03
N LYS A 281 -7.35 -13.35 -8.33
CA LYS A 281 -8.36 -14.32 -8.80
C LYS A 281 -7.98 -15.71 -8.25
N PRO A 282 -8.54 -16.13 -7.12
CA PRO A 282 -8.24 -17.44 -6.58
C PRO A 282 -8.83 -18.49 -7.52
N TRP A 283 -8.38 -19.74 -7.40
CA TRP A 283 -9.03 -20.87 -8.09
C TRP A 283 -10.53 -21.00 -7.74
N VAL A 284 -10.97 -20.36 -6.66
CA VAL A 284 -12.39 -20.16 -6.32
C VAL A 284 -13.09 -19.11 -7.22
N ALA A 285 -12.38 -18.41 -8.12
CA ALA A 285 -13.02 -17.50 -9.07
C ALA A 285 -14.15 -18.18 -9.86
N PRO A 286 -14.05 -19.44 -10.36
CA PRO A 286 -15.16 -20.13 -10.97
C PRO A 286 -16.35 -20.33 -10.03
N VAL A 287 -16.09 -20.56 -8.75
CA VAL A 287 -17.15 -20.66 -7.72
C VAL A 287 -17.81 -19.30 -7.51
N PHE A 288 -17.04 -18.22 -7.46
CA PHE A 288 -17.58 -16.87 -7.34
C PHE A 288 -18.32 -16.43 -8.62
N GLU A 289 -17.84 -16.78 -9.79
CA GLU A 289 -18.52 -16.56 -11.06
C GLU A 289 -19.84 -17.35 -11.11
N TRP A 290 -19.84 -18.61 -10.65
CA TRP A 290 -21.04 -19.42 -10.53
C TRP A 290 -22.03 -18.86 -9.50
N ILE A 291 -21.55 -18.40 -8.30
CA ILE A 291 -22.39 -17.79 -7.28
C ILE A 291 -23.04 -16.50 -7.80
N ASN A 292 -22.34 -15.73 -8.62
CA ASN A 292 -22.83 -14.46 -9.18
C ASN A 292 -23.50 -14.62 -10.56
N ALA A 293 -23.55 -15.83 -11.13
CA ALA A 293 -24.20 -16.07 -12.41
C ALA A 293 -25.70 -15.72 -12.33
N GLY A 294 -26.14 -14.80 -13.18
CA GLY A 294 -27.52 -14.32 -13.22
C GLY A 294 -27.82 -13.07 -12.37
N GLU A 295 -26.83 -12.49 -11.68
CA GLU A 295 -27.01 -11.23 -10.98
C GLU A 295 -26.87 -10.03 -11.95
N PRO A 296 -27.76 -9.01 -11.89
CA PRO A 296 -27.61 -7.79 -12.69
C PRO A 296 -26.30 -7.08 -12.35
N GLN A 297 -25.56 -6.60 -13.36
CA GLN A 297 -24.39 -5.76 -13.14
C GLN A 297 -24.82 -4.51 -12.35
N GLY A 298 -24.31 -4.37 -11.11
CA GLY A 298 -24.60 -3.24 -10.23
C GLY A 298 -25.51 -3.55 -9.04
N SER A 299 -25.94 -4.80 -8.81
CA SER A 299 -26.65 -5.13 -7.57
C SER A 299 -25.73 -4.91 -6.36
N ARG A 300 -26.16 -4.06 -5.40
CA ARG A 300 -25.42 -3.72 -4.17
C ARG A 300 -25.16 -4.93 -3.27
N TRP A 301 -25.89 -6.02 -3.44
CA TRP A 301 -25.85 -7.25 -2.67
C TRP A 301 -25.64 -8.45 -3.59
N SER A 302 -24.42 -8.59 -4.09
CA SER A 302 -24.08 -9.84 -4.79
C SER A 302 -24.06 -11.00 -3.78
N ARG A 303 -24.34 -12.22 -4.25
CA ARG A 303 -24.24 -13.46 -3.43
C ARG A 303 -22.84 -13.58 -2.78
N LEU A 304 -21.83 -13.02 -3.41
CA LEU A 304 -20.49 -12.92 -2.87
C LEU A 304 -20.43 -12.08 -1.59
N HIS A 305 -21.07 -10.90 -1.54
CA HIS A 305 -21.10 -10.07 -0.35
C HIS A 305 -21.86 -10.79 0.80
N THR A 306 -22.92 -11.51 0.49
CA THR A 306 -23.65 -12.32 1.46
C THR A 306 -22.77 -13.43 2.04
N LEU A 307 -22.03 -14.14 1.19
CA LEU A 307 -21.10 -15.18 1.62
C LEU A 307 -20.00 -14.60 2.52
N LEU A 308 -19.41 -13.47 2.13
CA LEU A 308 -18.37 -12.80 2.90
C LEU A 308 -18.91 -12.28 4.24
N ALA A 309 -20.13 -11.75 4.27
CA ALA A 309 -20.80 -11.35 5.50
C ALA A 309 -21.04 -12.56 6.42
N LEU A 310 -21.50 -13.69 5.89
CA LEU A 310 -21.67 -14.92 6.65
C LEU A 310 -20.34 -15.44 7.22
N ILE A 311 -19.28 -15.48 6.43
CA ILE A 311 -17.93 -15.85 6.89
C ILE A 311 -17.49 -14.94 8.04
N THR A 312 -17.70 -13.64 7.89
CA THR A 312 -17.36 -12.64 8.92
C THR A 312 -18.17 -12.87 10.20
N ILE A 313 -19.48 -13.05 10.08
CA ILE A 313 -20.36 -13.33 11.23
C ILE A 313 -19.96 -14.62 11.93
N PHE A 314 -19.77 -15.74 11.19
CA PHE A 314 -19.33 -16.99 11.75
C PHE A 314 -17.97 -16.88 12.45
N THR A 315 -17.04 -16.12 11.86
CA THR A 315 -15.73 -15.88 12.47
C THR A 315 -15.86 -15.11 13.79
N ILE A 316 -16.64 -14.04 13.81
CA ILE A 316 -16.89 -13.22 15.01
C ILE A 316 -17.62 -14.05 16.09
N VAL A 317 -18.70 -14.75 15.73
CA VAL A 317 -19.45 -15.58 16.67
C VAL A 317 -18.58 -16.72 17.22
N GLY A 318 -17.83 -17.40 16.37
CA GLY A 318 -16.87 -18.41 16.78
C GLY A 318 -15.87 -17.87 17.80
N TRP A 319 -15.36 -16.67 17.54
CA TRP A 319 -14.39 -16.02 18.42
C TRP A 319 -15.00 -15.58 19.76
N LEU A 320 -16.17 -14.95 19.74
CA LEU A 320 -16.92 -14.55 20.94
C LEU A 320 -17.23 -15.75 21.84
N LEU A 321 -17.62 -16.88 21.25
CA LEU A 321 -17.95 -18.08 22.00
C LEU A 321 -16.74 -18.78 22.64
N PHE A 322 -15.53 -18.62 22.06
CA PHE A 322 -14.40 -19.47 22.44
C PHE A 322 -13.20 -18.75 23.03
N VAL A 323 -13.00 -17.48 22.69
CA VAL A 323 -11.78 -16.74 23.04
C VAL A 323 -12.06 -15.47 23.82
N ALA A 324 -13.20 -14.80 23.59
CA ALA A 324 -13.52 -13.51 24.20
C ALA A 324 -13.59 -13.52 25.74
N SER A 325 -13.76 -14.70 26.37
CA SER A 325 -13.74 -14.85 27.81
C SER A 325 -12.33 -14.70 28.43
N SER A 326 -11.26 -14.81 27.66
CA SER A 326 -9.90 -14.69 28.16
C SER A 326 -9.40 -13.23 28.15
N GLY A 327 -8.63 -12.85 29.19
CA GLY A 327 -8.01 -11.51 29.21
C GLY A 327 -7.08 -11.25 28.03
N ALA A 328 -6.41 -12.28 27.51
CA ALA A 328 -5.59 -12.18 26.31
C ALA A 328 -6.42 -11.78 25.08
N ALA A 329 -7.58 -12.38 24.90
CA ALA A 329 -8.48 -12.07 23.80
C ALA A 329 -9.04 -10.65 23.90
N ARG A 330 -9.48 -10.23 25.12
CA ARG A 330 -9.96 -8.87 25.36
C ARG A 330 -8.90 -7.82 25.00
N ARG A 331 -7.62 -8.07 25.33
CA ARG A 331 -6.50 -7.18 24.94
C ARG A 331 -6.36 -7.08 23.43
N VAL A 332 -6.39 -8.20 22.73
CA VAL A 332 -6.28 -8.24 21.26
C VAL A 332 -7.45 -7.51 20.58
N MET A 333 -8.67 -7.57 21.16
CA MET A 333 -9.85 -6.85 20.66
C MET A 333 -9.67 -5.33 20.64
N MET A 334 -8.80 -4.78 21.47
CA MET A 334 -8.54 -3.35 21.48
C MET A 334 -8.02 -2.83 20.13
N VAL A 335 -7.42 -3.70 19.31
CA VAL A 335 -7.03 -3.35 17.93
C VAL A 335 -8.26 -3.15 17.03
N GLY A 336 -9.33 -3.93 17.21
CA GLY A 336 -10.58 -3.72 16.45
C GLY A 336 -11.25 -2.39 16.81
N LEU A 337 -11.29 -2.06 18.11
CA LEU A 337 -11.78 -0.77 18.57
C LEU A 337 -10.89 0.38 18.07
N ALA A 338 -9.57 0.20 18.08
CA ALA A 338 -8.61 1.17 17.55
C ALA A 338 -8.81 1.39 16.04
N ALA A 339 -9.10 0.33 15.28
CA ALA A 339 -9.39 0.42 13.86
C ALA A 339 -10.64 1.25 13.58
N PHE A 340 -11.72 0.98 14.29
CA PHE A 340 -12.97 1.74 14.16
C PHE A 340 -12.78 3.21 14.54
N THR A 341 -12.12 3.46 15.67
CA THR A 341 -11.84 4.83 16.16
C THR A 341 -10.95 5.59 15.18
N GLY A 342 -9.83 5.00 14.74
CA GLY A 342 -8.90 5.62 13.80
C GLY A 342 -9.57 5.91 12.46
N TYR A 343 -10.38 4.96 11.95
CA TYR A 343 -11.17 5.14 10.73
C TYR A 343 -12.14 6.33 10.87
N SER A 344 -12.92 6.35 11.96
CA SER A 344 -13.93 7.40 12.20
C SER A 344 -13.30 8.77 12.34
N ILE A 345 -12.21 8.90 13.12
CA ILE A 345 -11.48 10.16 13.27
C ILE A 345 -10.90 10.61 11.93
N SER A 346 -10.28 9.71 11.17
CA SER A 346 -9.69 10.05 9.87
C SER A 346 -10.70 10.55 8.85
N ARG A 347 -11.99 10.20 9.02
CA ARG A 347 -13.10 10.69 8.19
C ARG A 347 -13.64 12.05 8.63
N LEU A 348 -13.43 12.41 9.91
CA LEU A 348 -13.97 13.64 10.51
C LEU A 348 -12.93 14.78 10.51
N VAL A 349 -11.63 14.45 10.52
CA VAL A 349 -10.56 15.44 10.59
C VAL A 349 -10.02 15.71 9.19
N PRO A 350 -10.29 16.90 8.60
CA PRO A 350 -9.56 17.33 7.39
C PRO A 350 -8.07 17.57 7.74
N PRO A 351 -7.17 17.34 6.84
CA PRO A 351 -7.29 17.05 5.41
C PRO A 351 -7.55 15.59 5.11
N TYR A 352 -8.64 15.03 5.54
CA TYR A 352 -8.93 13.62 5.34
C TYR A 352 -7.64 12.83 5.26
N LEU A 353 -7.17 12.20 6.32
CA LEU A 353 -6.02 11.33 6.22
C LEU A 353 -6.31 10.34 5.09
N TYR A 354 -5.87 10.66 3.91
CA TYR A 354 -6.34 10.38 2.55
C TYR A 354 -6.72 8.95 2.25
N LEU A 355 -6.67 8.05 3.16
CA LEU A 355 -7.05 6.67 2.96
C LEU A 355 -7.57 6.10 4.28
N PRO A 356 -8.75 6.56 4.76
CA PRO A 356 -9.36 6.04 5.99
C PRO A 356 -9.46 4.51 6.02
N GLU A 357 -9.70 3.87 4.85
CA GLU A 357 -9.75 2.43 4.74
C GLU A 357 -8.46 1.73 5.18
N ARG A 358 -7.32 2.40 5.25
CA ARG A 358 -6.07 1.80 5.75
C ARG A 358 -6.16 1.38 7.20
N TYR A 359 -6.96 2.07 8.03
CA TYR A 359 -7.19 1.66 9.42
C TYR A 359 -7.86 0.30 9.52
N ALA A 360 -8.79 -0.01 8.62
CA ALA A 360 -9.43 -1.33 8.54
C ALA A 360 -8.56 -2.35 7.79
N THR A 361 -7.99 -1.97 6.65
CA THR A 361 -7.23 -2.87 5.75
C THR A 361 -6.00 -3.48 6.42
N TYR A 362 -5.32 -2.78 7.34
CA TYR A 362 -4.12 -3.31 8.01
C TYR A 362 -4.42 -4.03 9.31
N SER A 363 -5.50 -3.72 10.02
CA SER A 363 -5.81 -4.28 11.33
C SER A 363 -6.78 -5.46 11.26
N ILE A 364 -7.88 -5.32 10.53
CA ILE A 364 -8.97 -6.30 10.50
C ILE A 364 -8.55 -7.66 9.92
N PRO A 365 -7.74 -7.75 8.83
CA PRO A 365 -7.27 -9.05 8.33
C PRO A 365 -6.49 -9.85 9.36
N LEU A 366 -5.62 -9.19 10.14
CA LEU A 366 -4.82 -9.84 11.17
C LEU A 366 -5.71 -10.37 12.30
N LEU A 367 -6.73 -9.60 12.72
CA LEU A 367 -7.72 -10.05 13.68
C LEU A 367 -8.52 -11.25 13.15
N ALA A 368 -8.95 -11.21 11.89
CA ALA A 368 -9.68 -12.31 11.26
C ALA A 368 -8.86 -13.61 11.24
N VAL A 369 -7.57 -13.51 10.88
CA VAL A 369 -6.64 -14.65 10.94
C VAL A 369 -6.55 -15.21 12.35
N LEU A 370 -6.39 -14.36 13.38
CA LEU A 370 -6.35 -14.83 14.78
C LEU A 370 -7.67 -15.45 15.23
N MET A 371 -8.80 -14.86 14.84
CA MET A 371 -10.13 -15.39 15.18
C MET A 371 -10.35 -16.79 14.57
N VAL A 372 -10.08 -16.95 13.28
CA VAL A 372 -10.23 -18.24 12.59
C VAL A 372 -9.27 -19.26 13.17
N SER A 373 -8.00 -18.94 13.32
CA SER A 373 -6.98 -19.88 13.78
C SER A 373 -7.21 -20.37 15.23
N THR A 374 -7.68 -19.47 16.11
CA THR A 374 -8.01 -19.84 17.50
C THR A 374 -9.29 -20.67 17.59
N SER A 375 -10.27 -20.40 16.72
CA SER A 375 -11.48 -21.23 16.63
C SER A 375 -11.18 -22.64 16.11
N VAL A 376 -10.28 -22.77 15.13
CA VAL A 376 -9.78 -24.07 14.65
C VAL A 376 -9.13 -24.86 15.79
N ALA A 377 -8.22 -24.24 16.53
CA ALA A 377 -7.57 -24.87 17.69
C ALA A 377 -8.57 -25.28 18.77
N GLY A 378 -9.58 -24.44 19.02
CA GLY A 378 -10.68 -24.74 19.91
C GLY A 378 -11.47 -25.99 19.49
N PHE A 379 -11.73 -26.17 18.18
CA PHE A 379 -12.38 -27.37 17.66
C PHE A 379 -11.60 -28.65 17.99
N PHE A 380 -10.30 -28.65 17.71
CA PHE A 380 -9.46 -29.81 17.98
C PHE A 380 -9.31 -30.12 19.47
N SER A 381 -9.39 -29.13 20.36
CA SER A 381 -9.30 -29.35 21.82
C SER A 381 -10.56 -29.91 22.47
N MET A 382 -11.74 -29.84 21.79
CA MET A 382 -13.04 -30.28 22.36
C MET A 382 -13.39 -31.75 22.17
N ARG A 383 -12.56 -32.52 21.49
CA ARG A 383 -12.83 -33.96 21.24
C ARG A 383 -13.11 -34.79 22.50
N HIS A 384 -12.93 -34.18 23.68
CA HIS A 384 -13.05 -34.86 24.99
C HIS A 384 -14.20 -34.40 25.90
N LYS A 385 -15.03 -33.39 25.50
CA LYS A 385 -16.12 -32.92 26.34
C LYS A 385 -17.48 -33.11 25.68
N ARG A 386 -18.24 -34.13 26.15
CA ARG A 386 -19.63 -34.38 25.78
C ARG A 386 -20.53 -33.20 26.23
N GLY A 387 -21.39 -32.68 25.36
CA GLY A 387 -22.49 -31.81 25.75
C GLY A 387 -22.60 -30.42 25.09
N ALA A 388 -22.05 -30.22 23.88
CA ALA A 388 -22.10 -28.90 23.23
C ALA A 388 -22.39 -28.95 21.73
N ALA A 389 -23.55 -29.48 21.32
CA ALA A 389 -23.92 -29.64 19.90
C ALA A 389 -23.85 -28.33 19.10
N THR A 390 -24.35 -27.22 19.61
CA THR A 390 -24.33 -25.90 18.95
C THR A 390 -22.91 -25.35 18.79
N LYS A 391 -22.07 -25.52 19.82
CA LYS A 391 -20.66 -25.13 19.77
C LYS A 391 -19.85 -25.99 18.79
N SER A 392 -20.24 -27.24 18.59
CA SER A 392 -19.64 -28.16 17.64
C SER A 392 -19.91 -27.75 16.19
N ALA A 393 -21.14 -27.34 15.85
CA ALA A 393 -21.53 -26.93 14.51
C ALA A 393 -20.78 -25.65 14.06
N VAL A 394 -20.69 -24.63 14.93
CA VAL A 394 -19.96 -23.40 14.63
C VAL A 394 -18.47 -23.68 14.39
N ARG A 395 -17.87 -24.55 15.22
CA ARG A 395 -16.45 -24.93 15.06
C ARG A 395 -16.18 -25.73 13.79
N ALA A 396 -17.09 -26.65 13.45
CA ALA A 396 -17.00 -27.38 12.18
C ALA A 396 -17.07 -26.42 10.99
N GLY A 397 -17.97 -25.41 11.03
CA GLY A 397 -18.06 -24.38 10.01
C GLY A 397 -16.77 -23.56 9.88
N VAL A 398 -16.20 -23.09 10.99
CA VAL A 398 -14.93 -22.33 10.96
C VAL A 398 -13.75 -23.18 10.50
N THR A 399 -13.71 -24.46 10.88
CA THR A 399 -12.67 -25.39 10.39
C THR A 399 -12.82 -25.64 8.89
N LEU A 400 -14.06 -25.77 8.40
CA LEU A 400 -14.33 -25.87 6.97
C LEU A 400 -13.84 -24.62 6.21
N ILE A 401 -14.13 -23.42 6.73
CA ILE A 401 -13.64 -22.14 6.17
C ILE A 401 -12.10 -22.14 6.13
N PHE A 402 -11.44 -22.58 7.21
CA PHE A 402 -9.98 -22.70 7.23
C PHE A 402 -9.46 -23.63 6.15
N CYS A 403 -10.04 -24.83 6.03
CA CYS A 403 -9.66 -25.80 5.00
C CYS A 403 -9.87 -25.24 3.59
N LEU A 404 -10.98 -24.54 3.36
CA LEU A 404 -11.25 -23.89 2.07
C LEU A 404 -10.25 -22.78 1.78
N CYS A 405 -9.87 -21.95 2.78
CA CYS A 405 -8.85 -20.93 2.63
C CYS A 405 -7.48 -21.54 2.30
N VAL A 406 -7.09 -22.61 2.96
CA VAL A 406 -5.83 -23.32 2.71
C VAL A 406 -5.84 -23.95 1.30
N LEU A 407 -6.93 -24.60 0.90
CA LEU A 407 -7.09 -25.16 -0.44
C LEU A 407 -7.06 -24.04 -1.50
N ALA A 408 -7.69 -22.90 -1.23
CA ALA A 408 -7.63 -21.71 -2.10
C ALA A 408 -6.20 -21.22 -2.29
N ALA A 409 -5.43 -21.18 -1.20
CA ALA A 409 -4.03 -20.76 -1.24
C ALA A 409 -3.12 -21.73 -2.03
N ILE A 410 -3.32 -23.04 -1.87
CA ILE A 410 -2.55 -24.08 -2.58
C ILE A 410 -2.87 -24.05 -4.09
N GLY A 411 -4.14 -23.86 -4.45
CA GLY A 411 -4.60 -23.81 -5.84
C GLY A 411 -4.25 -22.50 -6.57
N GLY A 412 -3.94 -21.46 -5.84
CA GLY A 412 -3.78 -20.10 -6.35
C GLY A 412 -2.42 -19.85 -7.01
N ARG A 413 -2.23 -20.30 -8.24
CA ARG A 413 -1.08 -19.88 -9.08
C ARG A 413 -1.02 -18.37 -9.36
N GLY A 414 -2.08 -17.61 -9.00
CA GLY A 414 -2.18 -16.15 -9.18
C GLY A 414 -1.36 -15.31 -8.21
N SER A 415 -0.83 -15.88 -7.10
CA SER A 415 -0.06 -15.16 -6.09
C SER A 415 1.37 -14.79 -6.53
N SER A 416 1.88 -15.36 -7.63
CA SER A 416 3.24 -15.09 -8.13
C SER A 416 3.48 -13.65 -8.60
N ARG A 417 2.42 -12.85 -8.72
CA ARG A 417 2.48 -11.42 -9.09
C ARG A 417 2.08 -10.46 -7.95
N ALA A 418 1.71 -10.97 -6.80
CA ALA A 418 1.25 -10.12 -5.69
C ALA A 418 2.36 -9.15 -5.24
N GLY A 419 2.09 -7.84 -5.31
CA GLY A 419 3.08 -6.81 -5.02
C GLY A 419 4.19 -6.63 -6.06
N LEU A 420 4.17 -7.41 -7.15
CA LEU A 420 5.08 -7.35 -8.29
C LEU A 420 4.24 -7.18 -9.58
N ASN A 421 3.52 -6.07 -9.64
CA ASN A 421 2.45 -5.83 -10.61
C ASN A 421 2.92 -5.19 -11.92
N ILE A 422 4.15 -4.70 -11.97
CA ILE A 422 4.79 -4.21 -13.20
C ILE A 422 5.75 -5.25 -13.74
N GLU A 423 5.61 -5.55 -15.03
CA GLU A 423 6.57 -6.29 -15.83
C GLU A 423 6.96 -5.37 -16.98
N LEU A 424 8.23 -5.01 -17.01
CA LEU A 424 8.75 -4.03 -17.96
C LEU A 424 8.71 -4.62 -19.37
N GLY A 425 8.07 -3.90 -20.28
CA GLY A 425 8.17 -4.15 -21.71
C GLY A 425 9.06 -3.09 -22.37
N ASN A 426 9.41 -3.31 -23.63
CA ASN A 426 10.14 -2.33 -24.45
C ASN A 426 11.53 -1.96 -23.87
N GLU A 427 12.36 -2.96 -23.64
CA GLU A 427 13.73 -2.79 -23.11
C GLU A 427 14.58 -1.82 -23.96
N ALA A 428 14.42 -1.86 -25.28
CA ALA A 428 15.17 -1.01 -26.18
C ALA A 428 14.90 0.48 -25.96
N LEU A 429 13.65 0.85 -25.66
CA LEU A 429 13.28 2.22 -25.31
C LEU A 429 14.00 2.67 -24.02
N TYR A 430 13.91 1.85 -22.97
CA TYR A 430 14.53 2.22 -21.70
C TYR A 430 16.05 2.22 -21.78
N ALA A 431 16.67 1.35 -22.59
CA ALA A 431 18.10 1.39 -22.86
C ALA A 431 18.49 2.69 -23.59
N ALA A 432 17.71 3.13 -24.58
CA ALA A 432 17.95 4.41 -25.27
C ALA A 432 17.84 5.60 -24.30
N ILE A 433 16.84 5.64 -23.42
CA ILE A 433 16.70 6.70 -22.42
C ILE A 433 17.86 6.64 -21.40
N ALA A 434 18.26 5.44 -20.96
CA ALA A 434 19.38 5.28 -20.02
C ALA A 434 20.74 5.71 -20.61
N ALA A 435 20.89 5.73 -21.92
CA ALA A 435 22.08 6.21 -22.61
C ALA A 435 22.20 7.75 -22.67
N LEU A 436 21.12 8.49 -22.35
CA LEU A 436 21.14 9.95 -22.29
C LEU A 436 22.03 10.46 -21.14
N PRO A 437 22.46 11.73 -21.14
CA PRO A 437 23.13 12.36 -20.01
C PRO A 437 22.37 12.22 -18.68
N LEU A 438 23.06 12.21 -17.56
CA LEU A 438 22.46 11.98 -16.22
C LEU A 438 21.50 13.10 -15.80
N ASP A 439 21.69 14.30 -16.31
CA ASP A 439 20.88 15.49 -16.09
C ASP A 439 19.67 15.57 -17.04
N ALA A 440 19.49 14.59 -17.94
CA ALA A 440 18.36 14.60 -18.85
C ALA A 440 17.03 14.52 -18.10
N VAL A 441 16.11 15.44 -18.46
CA VAL A 441 14.73 15.49 -17.99
C VAL A 441 13.81 15.10 -19.13
N ILE A 442 13.01 14.07 -18.93
CA ILE A 442 12.13 13.51 -19.95
C ILE A 442 10.68 13.94 -19.68
N ALA A 443 10.05 14.60 -20.67
CA ALA A 443 8.61 14.82 -20.66
C ALA A 443 7.91 13.71 -21.45
N GLY A 444 6.77 13.25 -20.97
CA GLY A 444 5.95 12.26 -21.67
C GLY A 444 4.55 12.22 -21.09
N TRP A 445 3.60 11.70 -21.87
CA TRP A 445 2.22 11.65 -21.40
C TRP A 445 2.07 10.66 -20.24
N PRO A 446 1.47 11.09 -19.09
CA PRO A 446 1.24 10.19 -17.96
C PRO A 446 0.47 8.92 -18.34
N GLN A 447 0.66 7.84 -17.58
CA GLN A 447 0.11 6.51 -17.84
C GLN A 447 0.67 5.80 -19.09
N THR A 448 1.79 6.29 -19.63
CA THR A 448 2.57 5.63 -20.70
C THR A 448 3.92 5.14 -20.15
N ALA A 449 4.88 4.86 -21.03
CA ALA A 449 6.22 4.40 -20.62
C ALA A 449 6.97 5.38 -19.69
N ILE A 450 6.59 6.65 -19.66
CA ILE A 450 7.18 7.68 -18.78
C ILE A 450 7.13 7.29 -17.28
N GLU A 451 6.11 6.53 -16.88
CA GLU A 451 5.92 6.09 -15.50
C GLU A 451 7.12 5.34 -14.92
N ASN A 452 7.85 4.63 -15.78
CA ASN A 452 8.96 3.79 -15.36
C ASN A 452 10.32 4.50 -15.47
N VAL A 453 10.40 5.64 -16.18
CA VAL A 453 11.65 6.31 -16.53
C VAL A 453 12.53 6.59 -15.31
N PRO A 454 12.06 7.24 -14.22
CA PRO A 454 12.94 7.56 -13.10
C PRO A 454 13.52 6.32 -12.42
N TYR A 455 12.69 5.30 -12.24
CA TYR A 455 13.08 4.08 -11.54
C TYR A 455 14.00 3.17 -12.35
N VAL A 456 13.72 3.03 -13.66
CA VAL A 456 14.42 2.09 -14.53
C VAL A 456 15.69 2.69 -15.14
N THR A 457 15.60 3.95 -15.62
CA THR A 457 16.67 4.56 -16.42
C THR A 457 17.56 5.51 -15.64
N ARG A 458 17.18 5.86 -14.41
CA ARG A 458 17.87 6.87 -13.59
C ARG A 458 17.90 8.25 -14.25
N ARG A 459 16.89 8.59 -15.04
CA ARG A 459 16.69 9.92 -15.63
C ARG A 459 15.46 10.54 -15.03
N ALA A 460 15.46 11.86 -14.84
CA ALA A 460 14.33 12.58 -14.29
C ALA A 460 13.15 12.59 -15.27
N ALA A 461 11.92 12.53 -14.74
CA ALA A 461 10.72 12.78 -15.51
C ALA A 461 10.11 14.13 -15.10
N LEU A 462 9.56 14.87 -16.06
CA LEU A 462 8.85 16.12 -15.81
C LEU A 462 7.71 15.91 -14.79
N LEU A 463 6.91 14.88 -15.03
CA LEU A 463 5.89 14.34 -14.12
C LEU A 463 5.46 12.95 -14.57
N THR A 464 4.89 12.17 -13.65
CA THR A 464 4.23 10.90 -13.94
C THR A 464 2.83 10.92 -13.32
N PHE A 465 1.97 9.96 -13.67
CA PHE A 465 0.65 9.86 -13.03
C PHE A 465 0.79 9.65 -11.52
N GLU A 466 1.70 8.77 -11.11
CA GLU A 466 1.88 8.46 -9.68
C GLU A 466 2.48 9.63 -8.89
N THR A 467 3.30 10.46 -9.52
CA THR A 467 3.87 11.65 -8.85
C THR A 467 2.92 12.85 -8.84
N HIS A 468 1.89 12.86 -9.68
CA HIS A 468 0.90 13.93 -9.73
C HIS A 468 -0.11 13.80 -8.58
N GLN A 469 0.31 14.13 -7.35
CA GLN A 469 -0.48 14.04 -6.13
C GLN A 469 -0.83 15.43 -5.61
N ALA A 470 -2.12 15.62 -5.24
CA ALA A 470 -2.63 16.90 -4.76
C ALA A 470 -2.82 16.85 -3.23
N PHE A 471 -1.73 16.72 -2.46
CA PHE A 471 -1.81 16.72 -0.99
C PHE A 471 -1.43 18.07 -0.37
N HIS A 472 -0.56 18.86 -1.03
CA HIS A 472 -0.11 20.16 -0.59
C HIS A 472 -0.29 21.16 -1.72
N LYS A 473 -0.75 22.39 -1.41
CA LYS A 473 -1.10 23.39 -2.42
C LYS A 473 0.09 23.75 -3.31
N GLN A 474 1.25 24.08 -2.73
CA GLN A 474 2.42 24.47 -3.52
C GLN A 474 2.89 23.34 -4.45
N TYR A 475 2.83 22.09 -3.98
CA TYR A 475 3.17 20.95 -4.84
C TYR A 475 2.12 20.74 -5.96
N ALA A 476 0.84 20.88 -5.63
CA ALA A 476 -0.25 20.76 -6.60
C ALA A 476 -0.16 21.83 -7.68
N ASP A 477 0.17 23.08 -7.30
CA ASP A 477 0.34 24.20 -8.23
C ASP A 477 1.51 23.96 -9.20
N GLU A 478 2.65 23.47 -8.70
CA GLU A 478 3.78 23.08 -9.54
C GLU A 478 3.40 21.96 -10.51
N MET A 479 2.69 20.92 -10.02
CA MET A 479 2.23 19.84 -10.90
C MET A 479 1.22 20.31 -11.95
N ARG A 480 0.39 21.29 -11.63
CA ARG A 480 -0.53 21.95 -12.59
C ARG A 480 0.24 22.67 -13.68
N GLN A 481 1.26 23.46 -13.31
CA GLN A 481 2.09 24.18 -14.28
C GLN A 481 2.80 23.20 -15.22
N ARG A 482 3.43 22.16 -14.70
CA ARG A 482 4.07 21.11 -15.49
C ARG A 482 3.09 20.39 -16.42
N MET A 483 1.90 20.04 -15.91
CA MET A 483 0.89 19.37 -16.74
C MET A 483 0.32 20.30 -17.80
N ARG A 484 0.14 21.61 -17.52
CA ARG A 484 -0.28 22.59 -18.53
C ARG A 484 0.76 22.71 -19.63
N ALA A 485 2.03 22.87 -19.28
CA ALA A 485 3.12 22.93 -20.25
C ALA A 485 3.20 21.66 -21.12
N LEU A 486 3.01 20.48 -20.50
CA LEU A 486 2.99 19.20 -21.23
C LEU A 486 1.81 19.11 -22.21
N ILE A 487 0.60 19.55 -21.82
CA ILE A 487 -0.58 19.57 -22.69
C ILE A 487 -0.33 20.48 -23.89
N ASP A 488 0.14 21.71 -23.63
CA ASP A 488 0.42 22.70 -24.66
C ASP A 488 1.51 22.22 -25.64
N ALA A 489 2.57 21.58 -25.12
CA ALA A 489 3.64 21.00 -25.95
C ALA A 489 3.17 19.76 -26.74
N THR A 490 2.33 18.90 -26.14
CA THR A 490 1.83 17.69 -26.83
C THR A 490 0.91 18.03 -28.01
N LEU A 491 0.16 19.13 -27.90
CA LEU A 491 -0.78 19.58 -28.93
C LEU A 491 -0.27 20.82 -29.68
N ALA A 492 1.04 21.09 -29.60
CA ALA A 492 1.67 22.25 -30.24
C ALA A 492 1.57 22.21 -31.77
N THR A 493 1.30 23.38 -32.35
CA THR A 493 1.34 23.65 -33.80
C THR A 493 2.44 24.66 -34.20
N SER A 494 3.30 25.02 -33.22
CA SER A 494 4.47 25.89 -33.37
C SER A 494 5.52 25.53 -32.32
N ASP A 495 6.76 26.00 -32.44
CA ASP A 495 7.89 25.71 -31.55
C ASP A 495 7.73 26.29 -30.14
N ALA A 496 7.03 27.41 -30.00
CA ALA A 496 6.97 28.15 -28.73
C ALA A 496 6.55 27.33 -27.49
N PRO A 497 5.54 26.42 -27.53
CA PRO A 497 5.21 25.58 -26.37
C PRO A 497 6.32 24.58 -26.02
N LEU A 498 7.03 24.03 -27.01
CA LEU A 498 8.13 23.09 -26.78
C LEU A 498 9.37 23.79 -26.23
N ILE A 499 9.65 24.98 -26.72
CA ILE A 499 10.74 25.84 -26.25
C ILE A 499 10.47 26.24 -24.77
N ARG A 500 9.23 26.63 -24.43
CA ARG A 500 8.85 26.90 -23.04
C ARG A 500 9.01 25.69 -22.17
N LEU A 501 8.59 24.51 -22.61
CA LEU A 501 8.76 23.26 -21.88
C LEU A 501 10.23 22.97 -21.57
N ARG A 502 11.13 23.24 -22.55
CA ARG A 502 12.58 23.12 -22.38
C ARG A 502 13.12 24.17 -21.42
N ASP A 503 12.83 25.43 -21.64
CA ASP A 503 13.51 26.56 -21.00
C ASP A 503 12.99 26.82 -19.57
N GLU A 504 11.67 26.64 -19.31
CA GLU A 504 11.06 26.88 -18.01
C GLU A 504 11.10 25.64 -17.10
N HIS A 505 11.07 24.43 -17.69
CA HIS A 505 11.02 23.18 -16.92
C HIS A 505 12.26 22.28 -17.10
N GLY A 506 13.26 22.73 -17.85
CA GLY A 506 14.52 22.01 -18.05
C GLY A 506 14.38 20.71 -18.86
N VAL A 507 13.28 20.53 -19.59
CA VAL A 507 13.03 19.30 -20.36
C VAL A 507 13.99 19.21 -21.53
N THR A 508 14.76 18.13 -21.59
CA THR A 508 15.71 17.89 -22.67
C THR A 508 15.16 17.02 -23.79
N HIS A 509 14.27 16.09 -23.44
CA HIS A 509 13.70 15.15 -24.41
C HIS A 509 12.21 14.95 -24.18
N MET A 510 11.47 14.71 -25.25
CA MET A 510 10.06 14.37 -25.20
C MET A 510 9.82 12.93 -25.64
N LEU A 511 9.25 12.13 -24.74
CA LEU A 511 8.81 10.77 -25.02
C LEU A 511 7.39 10.81 -25.58
N VAL A 512 7.29 10.61 -26.88
CA VAL A 512 6.04 10.67 -27.64
C VAL A 512 5.45 9.28 -27.78
N TYR A 513 4.22 9.09 -27.30
CA TYR A 513 3.45 7.86 -27.59
C TYR A 513 2.76 8.03 -28.95
N LEU A 514 3.26 7.38 -29.97
CA LEU A 514 2.86 7.56 -31.38
C LEU A 514 1.36 7.40 -31.65
N PRO A 515 0.61 6.49 -30.95
CA PRO A 515 -0.84 6.43 -31.11
C PRO A 515 -1.56 7.73 -30.77
N HIS A 516 -1.04 8.58 -29.87
CA HIS A 516 -1.63 9.91 -29.60
C HIS A 516 -1.56 10.83 -30.83
N LEU A 517 -0.49 10.76 -31.60
CA LEU A 517 -0.37 11.48 -32.87
C LEU A 517 -1.31 10.90 -33.94
N ALA A 518 -1.61 9.60 -33.87
CA ALA A 518 -2.54 8.94 -34.78
C ALA A 518 -4.03 9.11 -34.39
N GLY A 519 -4.33 9.91 -33.35
CA GLY A 519 -5.69 10.22 -32.93
C GLY A 519 -6.21 9.42 -31.73
N ALA A 520 -5.36 8.62 -31.07
CA ALA A 520 -5.75 8.00 -29.82
C ALA A 520 -6.11 9.06 -28.75
N ARG A 521 -7.04 8.73 -27.88
CA ARG A 521 -7.59 9.67 -26.89
C ARG A 521 -6.51 10.07 -25.88
N LEU A 522 -6.24 11.37 -25.79
CA LEU A 522 -5.57 11.98 -24.64
C LEU A 522 -6.61 12.13 -23.53
N ALA A 523 -6.38 11.51 -22.37
CA ALA A 523 -7.26 11.59 -21.22
C ALA A 523 -6.44 11.80 -19.95
N TYR A 524 -7.02 12.57 -19.01
CA TYR A 524 -6.49 12.73 -17.68
C TYR A 524 -7.64 13.08 -16.72
N PHE A 525 -7.37 13.12 -15.41
CA PHE A 525 -8.39 13.50 -14.43
C PHE A 525 -8.67 15.01 -14.40
N LYS A 526 -9.72 15.43 -13.71
CA LYS A 526 -10.07 16.86 -13.56
C LYS A 526 -9.01 17.61 -12.76
N PRO A 527 -8.71 18.89 -13.15
CA PRO A 527 -9.36 19.69 -14.19
C PRO A 527 -8.71 19.56 -15.58
N PHE A 528 -7.73 18.67 -15.74
CA PHE A 528 -6.90 18.58 -16.94
C PHE A 528 -7.66 18.06 -18.16
N ASP A 529 -8.74 17.31 -17.98
CA ASP A 529 -9.67 16.92 -19.05
C ASP A 529 -10.20 18.12 -19.84
N ARG A 530 -10.55 19.20 -19.13
CA ARG A 530 -10.97 20.46 -19.73
C ARG A 530 -9.81 21.14 -20.48
N TRP A 531 -8.63 21.23 -19.90
CA TRP A 531 -7.46 21.85 -20.53
C TRP A 531 -7.03 21.11 -21.80
N ILE A 532 -7.11 19.78 -21.80
CA ILE A 532 -6.89 18.95 -22.99
C ILE A 532 -7.91 19.29 -24.08
N ALA A 533 -9.19 19.44 -23.72
CA ALA A 533 -10.23 19.78 -24.69
C ALA A 533 -10.02 21.18 -25.28
N GLU A 534 -9.66 22.17 -24.47
CA GLU A 534 -9.33 23.53 -24.90
C GLU A 534 -8.14 23.54 -25.88
N ALA A 535 -7.03 22.89 -25.51
CA ALA A 535 -5.82 22.81 -26.34
C ALA A 535 -6.09 22.05 -27.66
N ARG A 536 -6.88 20.99 -27.63
CA ARG A 536 -7.29 20.24 -28.82
C ARG A 536 -8.16 21.09 -29.76
N SER A 537 -9.06 21.90 -29.21
CA SER A 537 -9.86 22.83 -30.00
C SER A 537 -8.99 23.89 -30.67
N ALA A 538 -7.99 24.43 -29.99
CA ALA A 538 -7.06 25.43 -30.53
C ALA A 538 -6.14 24.87 -31.63
N SER A 539 -5.81 23.58 -31.58
CA SER A 539 -4.99 22.90 -32.60
C SER A 539 -5.81 22.24 -33.73
N ALA A 540 -7.17 22.32 -33.65
CA ALA A 540 -8.04 21.64 -34.61
C ALA A 540 -7.75 22.09 -36.06
N GLY A 541 -7.61 21.12 -36.96
CA GLY A 541 -7.35 21.36 -38.39
C GLY A 541 -5.91 21.78 -38.72
N LYS A 542 -5.00 21.87 -37.72
CA LYS A 542 -3.59 22.19 -37.94
C LYS A 542 -2.73 20.93 -37.72
N PRO A 543 -1.61 20.78 -38.46
CA PRO A 543 -0.66 19.72 -38.20
C PRO A 543 0.00 19.93 -36.82
N LEU A 544 0.13 18.84 -36.06
CA LEU A 544 0.88 18.88 -34.80
C LEU A 544 2.38 18.85 -35.10
N LEU A 545 3.12 19.80 -34.55
CA LEU A 545 4.56 19.94 -34.75
C LEU A 545 5.33 18.65 -34.32
N LEU A 546 4.87 17.97 -33.29
CA LEU A 546 5.50 16.71 -32.84
C LEU A 546 5.56 15.63 -33.92
N ARG A 547 4.72 15.67 -34.97
CA ARG A 547 4.83 14.71 -36.09
C ARG A 547 6.10 14.97 -36.90
N GLU A 548 6.37 16.22 -37.22
CA GLU A 548 7.56 16.66 -37.92
C GLU A 548 8.82 16.37 -37.12
N LEU A 549 8.81 16.75 -35.83
CA LEU A 549 9.94 16.52 -34.93
C LEU A 549 10.23 15.02 -34.68
N VAL A 550 9.24 14.16 -34.72
CA VAL A 550 9.45 12.71 -34.65
C VAL A 550 10.19 12.21 -35.89
N ASP A 551 9.96 12.78 -37.03
CA ASP A 551 10.65 12.37 -38.26
C ASP A 551 12.07 12.98 -38.39
N GLU A 552 12.30 14.18 -37.84
CA GLU A 552 13.55 14.90 -37.98
C GLU A 552 14.51 14.81 -36.77
N HIS A 553 13.97 14.78 -35.56
CA HIS A 553 14.74 14.91 -34.30
C HIS A 553 14.59 13.70 -33.34
N ALA A 554 14.00 12.58 -33.79
CA ALA A 554 13.92 11.41 -32.93
C ALA A 554 15.27 10.71 -32.80
N VAL A 555 15.79 10.64 -31.57
CA VAL A 555 17.00 9.87 -31.21
C VAL A 555 16.70 8.38 -31.00
N TYR A 556 15.43 8.02 -30.81
CA TYR A 556 14.91 6.67 -30.78
C TYR A 556 13.50 6.63 -31.36
N ARG A 557 13.17 5.56 -32.09
CA ARG A 557 11.80 5.32 -32.58
C ARG A 557 11.53 3.84 -32.71
N ASP A 558 10.35 3.42 -32.26
CA ASP A 558 9.79 2.08 -32.49
C ASP A 558 8.33 2.18 -33.00
N ARG A 559 7.57 1.09 -32.91
CA ARG A 559 6.15 1.06 -33.35
C ARG A 559 5.22 1.91 -32.48
N SER A 560 5.57 2.13 -31.21
CA SER A 560 4.71 2.76 -30.21
C SER A 560 5.25 4.08 -29.67
N TYR A 561 6.56 4.26 -29.67
CA TYR A 561 7.22 5.40 -29.04
C TYR A 561 8.27 6.03 -29.94
N ALA A 562 8.44 7.35 -29.77
CA ALA A 562 9.60 8.08 -30.25
C ALA A 562 10.15 8.95 -29.12
N LEU A 563 11.47 9.08 -29.04
CA LEU A 563 12.18 9.98 -28.13
C LEU A 563 12.77 11.12 -28.94
N VAL A 564 12.22 12.32 -28.76
CA VAL A 564 12.58 13.52 -29.53
C VAL A 564 13.51 14.40 -28.70
N ASP A 565 14.64 14.79 -29.22
CA ASP A 565 15.56 15.75 -28.60
C ASP A 565 15.03 17.19 -28.82
N LEU A 566 14.88 17.95 -27.72
CA LEU A 566 14.39 19.32 -27.73
C LEU A 566 15.51 20.36 -27.61
N ARG A 567 16.77 19.93 -27.37
CA ARG A 567 17.88 20.84 -27.07
C ARG A 567 18.24 21.74 -28.26
N ASP A 568 18.11 21.22 -29.46
CA ASP A 568 18.47 21.92 -30.70
C ASP A 568 17.33 22.75 -31.30
N LEU A 569 16.15 22.77 -30.67
CA LEU A 569 15.04 23.61 -31.13
C LEU A 569 15.45 25.10 -31.03
N LYS A 570 15.48 25.79 -32.16
CA LYS A 570 15.82 27.22 -32.24
C LYS A 570 14.65 28.03 -31.69
N GLY A 571 14.93 28.94 -30.76
CA GLY A 571 13.96 29.94 -30.33
C GLY A 571 13.52 30.82 -31.52
N PRO A 572 12.32 31.42 -31.44
CA PRO A 572 11.95 32.44 -32.44
C PRO A 572 13.01 33.52 -32.39
N GLY A 573 13.68 33.74 -33.55
CA GLY A 573 14.67 34.78 -33.76
C GLY A 573 14.10 36.19 -33.62
#